data_24b757c6dec99208e94a3d3b0186f5ab
#
_entry.id   24b757c6dec99208e94a3d3b0186f5ab
#
_cell.length_a   1.000
_cell.length_b   1.000
_cell.length_c   1.000
_cell.angle_alpha   90.00
_cell.angle_beta   90.00
_cell.angle_gamma   90.00
#
_symmetry.space_group_name_H-M   'P 1'
#
loop_
_entity.id
_entity.type
_entity.pdbx_description
1 polymer ?
#
loop_
_entity_poly.entity_id
_entity_poly.type
_entity_poly.pdbx_seq_one_letter_code
_entity_poly.pdbx_strand_id
1 'polypeptide(L)'
;MRAFSPLAAVVIAILTVALPKVHAQGNDPARTLFESANRERIAHNLPPLKWNAALAAAAGQHASRMAAQNTLSHQLPGEPAMVDRASHAGAHFSALAENVAEGPNAEGIHHQWMNSPPHRANLLDPQLDSVGIAVSARNGTLFAVEDFSQEAGKLSLEEQERIVNAKLRSRGLHLLTETADARRSCILDNGYAGKHVPSFVLHYATPDVGTLPDMLEQRIRAGKYRAATVGACPSNGKVGHSNYRIAVLLFE
;
A
#
# COMPACT_ATOMS: atom_id res chain seq x y z
N MET A 1 -86.56 -18.71 25.70
CA MET A 1 -85.45 -17.76 25.41
C MET A 1 -84.12 -18.51 25.63
N ARG A 2 -83.40 -18.92 24.55
CA ARG A 2 -82.13 -19.60 24.65
C ARG A 2 -81.03 -18.59 24.32
N ALA A 3 -80.13 -18.37 25.27
CA ALA A 3 -78.97 -17.50 25.11
C ALA A 3 -77.88 -18.18 24.30
N PHE A 4 -77.38 -17.55 23.23
CA PHE A 4 -76.21 -17.96 22.46
C PHE A 4 -74.97 -17.34 23.10
N SER A 5 -74.00 -18.19 23.51
CA SER A 5 -72.66 -17.76 23.87
C SER A 5 -71.83 -17.57 22.63
N PRO A 6 -70.99 -16.53 22.49
CA PRO A 6 -70.09 -16.40 21.42
C PRO A 6 -68.77 -17.23 21.65
N LEU A 7 -68.43 -18.06 20.71
CA LEU A 7 -67.08 -18.69 20.64
C LEU A 7 -66.01 -17.63 20.39
N ALA A 8 -65.07 -17.52 21.31
CA ALA A 8 -63.87 -16.73 21.11
C ALA A 8 -62.88 -17.50 20.23
N ALA A 9 -62.57 -16.97 19.03
CA ALA A 9 -61.55 -17.52 18.18
C ALA A 9 -60.17 -17.10 18.69
N VAL A 10 -59.36 -18.07 19.10
CA VAL A 10 -57.95 -17.86 19.46
C VAL A 10 -57.12 -17.86 18.19
N VAL A 11 -56.62 -16.69 17.80
CA VAL A 11 -55.66 -16.54 16.70
C VAL A 11 -54.25 -16.83 17.24
N ILE A 12 -53.69 -17.98 16.89
CA ILE A 12 -52.28 -18.31 17.19
C ILE A 12 -51.41 -17.63 16.13
N ALA A 13 -50.75 -16.54 16.50
CA ALA A 13 -49.74 -15.91 15.66
C ALA A 13 -48.47 -16.77 15.70
N ILE A 14 -48.17 -17.46 14.60
CA ILE A 14 -46.91 -18.17 14.42
C ILE A 14 -45.82 -17.15 14.12
N LEU A 15 -44.99 -16.86 15.11
CA LEU A 15 -43.80 -16.00 14.95
C LEU A 15 -42.73 -16.82 14.23
N THR A 16 -42.54 -16.60 12.93
CA THR A 16 -41.44 -17.19 12.16
C THR A 16 -40.15 -16.45 12.52
N VAL A 17 -39.34 -17.03 13.40
CA VAL A 17 -37.99 -16.57 13.68
C VAL A 17 -37.13 -16.94 12.46
N ALA A 18 -36.80 -15.92 11.67
CA ALA A 18 -35.81 -16.08 10.60
C ALA A 18 -34.43 -16.30 11.23
N LEU A 19 -33.94 -17.54 11.19
CA LEU A 19 -32.57 -17.87 11.57
C LEU A 19 -31.62 -17.11 10.65
N PRO A 20 -30.57 -16.43 11.19
CA PRO A 20 -29.56 -15.82 10.35
C PRO A 20 -28.92 -16.92 9.49
N LYS A 21 -28.87 -16.73 8.16
CA LYS A 21 -28.10 -17.57 7.27
C LYS A 21 -26.65 -17.49 7.72
N VAL A 22 -26.17 -18.53 8.41
CA VAL A 22 -24.75 -18.77 8.60
C VAL A 22 -24.20 -18.99 7.19
N HIS A 23 -23.58 -17.96 6.62
CA HIS A 23 -22.77 -18.14 5.43
C HIS A 23 -21.67 -19.09 5.85
N ALA A 24 -21.67 -20.30 5.29
CA ALA A 24 -20.52 -21.19 5.37
C ALA A 24 -19.32 -20.33 4.96
N GLN A 25 -18.36 -20.13 5.87
CA GLN A 25 -17.08 -19.55 5.57
C GLN A 25 -16.39 -20.55 4.63
N GLY A 26 -16.66 -20.45 3.32
CA GLY A 26 -15.81 -21.07 2.32
C GLY A 26 -14.41 -20.55 2.61
N ASN A 27 -13.43 -21.44 2.76
CA ASN A 27 -12.04 -21.08 3.01
C ASN A 27 -11.64 -20.03 1.97
N ASP A 28 -11.45 -18.78 2.40
CA ASP A 28 -10.93 -17.72 1.56
C ASP A 28 -9.51 -18.12 1.10
N PRO A 29 -9.28 -18.36 -0.21
CA PRO A 29 -7.99 -18.81 -0.69
C PRO A 29 -6.83 -17.88 -0.30
N ALA A 30 -7.04 -16.56 -0.25
CA ALA A 30 -6.03 -15.62 0.17
C ALA A 30 -5.67 -15.79 1.65
N ARG A 31 -6.66 -16.02 2.49
CA ARG A 31 -6.46 -16.33 3.90
C ARG A 31 -5.72 -17.67 4.09
N THR A 32 -6.09 -18.70 3.35
CA THR A 32 -5.40 -19.99 3.38
C THR A 32 -3.92 -19.86 3.03
N LEU A 33 -3.59 -19.10 2.00
CA LEU A 33 -2.21 -18.79 1.60
C LEU A 33 -1.45 -18.02 2.69
N PHE A 34 -2.05 -17.00 3.27
CA PHE A 34 -1.46 -16.21 4.35
C PHE A 34 -1.14 -17.07 5.59
N GLU A 35 -2.09 -17.90 6.01
CA GLU A 35 -1.88 -18.80 7.15
C GLU A 35 -0.80 -19.86 6.84
N SER A 36 -0.73 -20.34 5.60
CA SER A 36 0.30 -21.29 5.15
C SER A 36 1.69 -20.64 5.12
N ALA A 37 1.82 -19.45 4.56
CA ALA A 37 3.05 -18.69 4.56
C ALA A 37 3.59 -18.48 5.98
N ASN A 38 2.73 -18.09 6.91
CA ASN A 38 3.14 -17.88 8.30
C ASN A 38 3.48 -19.18 9.05
N ARG A 39 2.82 -20.30 8.74
CA ARG A 39 3.22 -21.62 9.28
C ARG A 39 4.64 -21.99 8.84
N GLU A 40 4.98 -21.79 7.56
CA GLU A 40 6.33 -22.05 7.05
C GLU A 40 7.37 -21.17 7.70
N ARG A 41 7.10 -19.86 7.83
CA ARG A 41 8.03 -18.95 8.50
C ARG A 41 8.30 -19.35 9.95
N ILE A 42 7.27 -19.68 10.70
CA ILE A 42 7.41 -20.17 12.09
C ILE A 42 8.23 -21.48 12.14
N ALA A 43 7.97 -22.42 11.22
CA ALA A 43 8.72 -23.67 11.13
C ALA A 43 10.21 -23.44 10.81
N HIS A 44 10.55 -22.30 10.18
CA HIS A 44 11.93 -21.88 9.88
C HIS A 44 12.48 -20.85 10.89
N ASN A 45 11.86 -20.70 12.07
CA ASN A 45 12.25 -19.76 13.13
C ASN A 45 12.27 -18.27 12.67
N LEU A 46 11.40 -17.90 11.73
CA LEU A 46 11.22 -16.53 11.28
C LEU A 46 9.97 -15.91 11.93
N PRO A 47 9.98 -14.59 12.18
CA PRO A 47 8.77 -13.88 12.58
C PRO A 47 7.66 -14.03 11.54
N PRO A 48 6.40 -14.19 11.96
CA PRO A 48 5.28 -14.20 11.02
C PRO A 48 5.14 -12.84 10.32
N LEU A 49 4.74 -12.88 9.05
CA LEU A 49 4.39 -11.70 8.26
C LEU A 49 3.12 -11.06 8.80
N LYS A 50 3.06 -9.73 8.76
CA LYS A 50 1.86 -8.95 9.02
C LYS A 50 1.05 -8.80 7.74
N TRP A 51 -0.28 -8.80 7.87
CA TRP A 51 -1.14 -8.48 6.73
C TRP A 51 -1.07 -6.99 6.40
N ASN A 52 -0.78 -6.66 5.14
CA ASN A 52 -0.79 -5.30 4.62
C ASN A 52 -1.93 -5.13 3.60
N ALA A 53 -2.94 -4.34 3.96
CA ALA A 53 -4.13 -4.15 3.13
C ALA A 53 -3.83 -3.42 1.81
N ALA A 54 -2.83 -2.56 1.78
CA ALA A 54 -2.43 -1.86 0.56
C ALA A 54 -1.77 -2.81 -0.44
N LEU A 55 -0.87 -3.68 0.04
CA LEU A 55 -0.30 -4.75 -0.79
C LEU A 55 -1.37 -5.72 -1.28
N ALA A 56 -2.32 -6.10 -0.41
CA ALA A 56 -3.44 -6.97 -0.82
C ALA A 56 -4.31 -6.32 -1.91
N ALA A 57 -4.50 -5.00 -1.88
CA ALA A 57 -5.21 -4.28 -2.93
C ALA A 57 -4.42 -4.26 -4.25
N ALA A 58 -3.09 -4.07 -4.22
CA ALA A 58 -2.22 -4.16 -5.38
C ALA A 58 -2.23 -5.56 -5.99
N ALA A 59 -2.01 -6.58 -5.16
CA ALA A 59 -2.08 -8.00 -5.52
C ALA A 59 -3.44 -8.36 -6.16
N GLY A 60 -4.55 -7.81 -5.61
CA GLY A 60 -5.90 -8.05 -6.12
C GLY A 60 -6.12 -7.50 -7.53
N GLN A 61 -5.60 -6.32 -7.83
CA GLN A 61 -5.65 -5.76 -9.19
C GLN A 61 -4.86 -6.63 -10.17
N HIS A 62 -3.67 -7.08 -9.78
CA HIS A 62 -2.81 -7.92 -10.61
C HIS A 62 -3.43 -9.32 -10.83
N ALA A 63 -3.85 -10.01 -9.76
CA ALA A 63 -4.51 -11.30 -9.84
C ALA A 63 -5.76 -11.26 -10.75
N SER A 64 -6.56 -10.19 -10.64
CA SER A 64 -7.74 -9.99 -11.49
C SER A 64 -7.38 -9.81 -12.97
N ARG A 65 -6.30 -9.10 -13.29
CA ARG A 65 -5.80 -8.94 -14.66
C ARG A 65 -5.27 -10.26 -15.23
N MET A 66 -4.47 -11.00 -14.44
CA MET A 66 -3.99 -12.33 -14.83
C MET A 66 -5.16 -13.27 -15.15
N ALA A 67 -6.16 -13.33 -14.27
CA ALA A 67 -7.36 -14.13 -14.48
C ALA A 67 -8.13 -13.68 -15.74
N ALA A 68 -8.34 -12.37 -15.92
CA ALA A 68 -9.04 -11.83 -17.09
C ALA A 68 -8.34 -12.17 -18.41
N GLN A 69 -7.02 -12.16 -18.46
CA GLN A 69 -6.22 -12.49 -19.64
C GLN A 69 -5.85 -13.98 -19.73
N ASN A 70 -6.15 -14.77 -18.70
CA ASN A 70 -5.73 -16.17 -18.59
C ASN A 70 -4.21 -16.33 -18.80
N THR A 71 -3.42 -15.48 -18.14
CA THR A 71 -1.97 -15.39 -18.33
C THR A 71 -1.29 -15.19 -16.98
N LEU A 72 -0.36 -16.08 -16.66
CA LEU A 72 0.51 -15.95 -15.49
C LEU A 72 1.72 -15.09 -15.85
N SER A 73 1.94 -13.99 -15.11
CA SER A 73 3.05 -13.06 -15.35
C SER A 73 3.28 -12.18 -14.14
N HIS A 74 4.51 -11.75 -13.86
CA HIS A 74 4.81 -10.70 -12.89
C HIS A 74 4.40 -9.30 -13.37
N GLN A 75 4.30 -9.09 -14.67
CA GLN A 75 3.85 -7.84 -15.27
C GLN A 75 3.18 -8.10 -16.61
N LEU A 76 1.93 -7.74 -16.74
CA LEU A 76 1.18 -7.85 -18.00
C LEU A 76 1.44 -6.63 -18.89
N PRO A 77 1.29 -6.75 -20.21
CA PRO A 77 1.43 -5.63 -21.14
C PRO A 77 0.52 -4.45 -20.73
N GLY A 78 1.10 -3.25 -20.61
CA GLY A 78 0.38 -2.03 -20.22
C GLY A 78 0.01 -1.95 -18.74
N GLU A 79 0.47 -2.87 -17.92
CA GLU A 79 0.33 -2.80 -16.46
C GLU A 79 1.49 -2.04 -15.83
N PRO A 80 1.25 -1.22 -14.78
CA PRO A 80 2.33 -0.64 -14.00
C PRO A 80 3.23 -1.70 -13.38
N ALA A 81 4.52 -1.39 -13.19
CA ALA A 81 5.43 -2.26 -12.47
C ALA A 81 4.94 -2.50 -11.02
N MET A 82 5.40 -3.59 -10.39
CA MET A 82 5.01 -3.96 -9.03
C MET A 82 5.20 -2.81 -8.03
N VAL A 83 6.33 -2.11 -8.10
CA VAL A 83 6.62 -0.93 -7.26
C VAL A 83 5.54 0.14 -7.39
N ASP A 84 5.11 0.41 -8.61
CA ASP A 84 4.07 1.40 -8.89
C ASP A 84 2.70 0.90 -8.42
N ARG A 85 2.37 -0.39 -8.63
CA ARG A 85 1.12 -0.99 -8.14
C ARG A 85 1.01 -0.88 -6.63
N ALA A 86 2.06 -1.29 -5.90
CA ALA A 86 2.12 -1.23 -4.44
C ALA A 86 2.04 0.22 -3.93
N SER A 87 2.79 1.14 -4.56
CA SER A 87 2.79 2.57 -4.23
C SER A 87 1.42 3.21 -4.47
N HIS A 88 0.78 2.96 -5.60
CA HIS A 88 -0.55 3.48 -5.91
C HIS A 88 -1.64 2.96 -4.95
N ALA A 89 -1.47 1.73 -4.46
CA ALA A 89 -2.36 1.15 -3.46
C ALA A 89 -2.13 1.69 -2.04
N GLY A 90 -1.02 2.42 -1.80
CA GLY A 90 -0.73 3.04 -0.52
C GLY A 90 0.22 2.27 0.39
N ALA A 91 0.93 1.28 -0.13
CA ALA A 91 1.97 0.59 0.63
C ALA A 91 3.20 1.48 0.82
N HIS A 92 3.79 1.47 2.02
CA HIS A 92 5.07 2.11 2.34
C HIS A 92 6.11 1.02 2.59
N PHE A 93 7.19 1.03 1.84
CA PHE A 93 8.17 -0.06 1.86
C PHE A 93 9.58 0.42 1.55
N SER A 94 10.57 -0.31 2.06
CA SER A 94 11.99 -0.19 1.71
C SER A 94 12.47 -1.33 0.80
N ALA A 95 11.75 -2.46 0.79
CA ALA A 95 11.97 -3.58 -0.10
C ALA A 95 10.64 -4.23 -0.50
N LEU A 96 10.58 -4.83 -1.68
CA LEU A 96 9.45 -5.55 -2.23
C LEU A 96 9.89 -6.87 -2.86
N ALA A 97 9.03 -7.88 -2.78
CA ALA A 97 9.15 -9.13 -3.53
C ALA A 97 7.75 -9.65 -3.90
N GLU A 98 7.64 -10.41 -4.98
CA GLU A 98 6.36 -10.92 -5.45
C GLU A 98 6.46 -12.41 -5.78
N ASN A 99 5.46 -13.17 -5.38
CA ASN A 99 5.20 -14.52 -5.86
C ASN A 99 3.89 -14.53 -6.64
N VAL A 100 3.90 -15.13 -7.83
CA VAL A 100 2.71 -15.39 -8.62
C VAL A 100 2.60 -16.88 -8.94
N ALA A 101 1.39 -17.41 -8.92
CA ALA A 101 1.14 -18.77 -9.37
C ALA A 101 -0.31 -18.94 -9.84
N GLU A 102 -0.56 -20.00 -10.59
CA GLU A 102 -1.89 -20.49 -10.90
C GLU A 102 -2.06 -21.93 -10.48
N GLY A 103 -3.26 -22.32 -10.11
CA GLY A 103 -3.55 -23.69 -9.67
C GLY A 103 -5.02 -23.92 -9.32
N PRO A 104 -5.40 -25.16 -9.03
CA PRO A 104 -6.80 -25.51 -8.75
C PRO A 104 -7.25 -25.09 -7.33
N ASN A 105 -6.33 -24.91 -6.40
CA ASN A 105 -6.61 -24.55 -5.00
C ASN A 105 -5.40 -23.89 -4.33
N ALA A 106 -5.63 -23.25 -3.19
CA ALA A 106 -4.62 -22.49 -2.46
C ALA A 106 -3.48 -23.37 -1.91
N GLU A 107 -3.80 -24.56 -1.43
CA GLU A 107 -2.81 -25.50 -0.87
C GLU A 107 -1.82 -25.95 -1.95
N GLY A 108 -2.32 -26.28 -3.15
CA GLY A 108 -1.50 -26.62 -4.31
C GLY A 108 -0.60 -25.46 -4.75
N ILE A 109 -1.12 -24.23 -4.76
CA ILE A 109 -0.35 -23.01 -5.06
C ILE A 109 0.77 -22.80 -4.03
N HIS A 110 0.45 -22.88 -2.74
CA HIS A 110 1.46 -22.76 -1.69
C HIS A 110 2.56 -23.82 -1.83
N HIS A 111 2.19 -25.07 -2.11
CA HIS A 111 3.14 -26.14 -2.34
C HIS A 111 4.05 -25.88 -3.57
N GLN A 112 3.51 -25.30 -4.66
CA GLN A 112 4.31 -24.88 -5.81
C GLN A 112 5.34 -23.84 -5.40
N TRP A 113 4.96 -22.80 -4.65
CA TRP A 113 5.88 -21.77 -4.19
C TRP A 113 6.98 -22.35 -3.28
N MET A 114 6.65 -23.23 -2.35
CA MET A 114 7.62 -23.85 -1.45
C MET A 114 8.62 -24.77 -2.17
N ASN A 115 8.21 -25.37 -3.29
CA ASN A 115 9.08 -26.23 -4.11
C ASN A 115 9.87 -25.46 -5.18
N SER A 116 9.61 -24.16 -5.36
CA SER A 116 10.33 -23.29 -6.27
C SER A 116 11.35 -22.46 -5.50
N PRO A 117 12.68 -22.65 -5.72
CA PRO A 117 13.69 -21.94 -4.96
C PRO A 117 13.52 -20.41 -4.92
N PRO A 118 13.21 -19.68 -6.04
CA PRO A 118 13.03 -18.24 -5.98
C PRO A 118 11.79 -17.82 -5.16
N HIS A 119 10.65 -18.52 -5.32
CA HIS A 119 9.44 -18.20 -4.58
C HIS A 119 9.60 -18.49 -3.08
N ARG A 120 10.23 -19.62 -2.76
CA ARG A 120 10.55 -19.98 -1.38
C ARG A 120 11.50 -18.99 -0.74
N ALA A 121 12.48 -18.46 -1.49
CA ALA A 121 13.39 -17.44 -1.00
C ALA A 121 12.62 -16.16 -0.58
N ASN A 122 11.67 -15.68 -1.39
CA ASN A 122 10.83 -14.54 -1.02
C ASN A 122 10.01 -14.82 0.25
N LEU A 123 9.37 -15.99 0.33
CA LEU A 123 8.52 -16.35 1.47
C LEU A 123 9.31 -16.49 2.79
N LEU A 124 10.56 -16.92 2.72
CA LEU A 124 11.45 -17.13 3.87
C LEU A 124 12.51 -16.01 4.04
N ASP A 125 12.39 -14.89 3.33
CA ASP A 125 13.30 -13.78 3.51
C ASP A 125 13.12 -13.15 4.91
N PRO A 126 14.15 -13.13 5.76
CA PRO A 126 14.06 -12.54 7.10
C PRO A 126 13.91 -11.01 7.08
N GLN A 127 14.19 -10.35 5.97
CA GLN A 127 14.05 -8.89 5.86
C GLN A 127 12.62 -8.46 5.55
N LEU A 128 11.78 -9.35 5.00
CA LEU A 128 10.39 -9.07 4.72
C LEU A 128 9.54 -9.33 5.98
N ASP A 129 8.68 -8.37 6.33
CA ASP A 129 7.87 -8.38 7.55
C ASP A 129 6.37 -8.26 7.30
N SER A 130 5.97 -7.95 6.08
CA SER A 130 4.57 -7.74 5.69
C SER A 130 4.26 -8.40 4.35
N VAL A 131 2.99 -8.78 4.17
CA VAL A 131 2.49 -9.37 2.93
C VAL A 131 1.04 -8.95 2.65
N GLY A 132 0.72 -8.74 1.40
CA GLY A 132 -0.65 -8.67 0.89
C GLY A 132 -0.87 -9.78 -0.12
N ILE A 133 -1.94 -10.55 0.07
CA ILE A 133 -2.27 -11.68 -0.79
C ILE A 133 -3.63 -11.48 -1.42
N ALA A 134 -3.74 -11.83 -2.69
CA ALA A 134 -5.01 -11.88 -3.38
C ALA A 134 -5.08 -13.05 -4.36
N VAL A 135 -6.31 -13.50 -4.59
CA VAL A 135 -6.62 -14.60 -5.49
C VAL A 135 -7.82 -14.23 -6.36
N SER A 136 -7.70 -14.44 -7.65
CA SER A 136 -8.80 -14.31 -8.60
C SER A 136 -9.01 -15.64 -9.33
N ALA A 137 -10.26 -16.02 -9.54
CA ALA A 137 -10.61 -17.28 -10.18
C ALA A 137 -11.09 -17.09 -11.61
N ARG A 138 -10.70 -18.01 -12.51
CA ARG A 138 -11.25 -18.13 -13.86
C ARG A 138 -11.35 -19.60 -14.27
N ASN A 139 -12.52 -20.03 -14.68
CA ASN A 139 -12.77 -21.39 -15.20
C ASN A 139 -12.22 -22.50 -14.29
N GLY A 140 -12.33 -22.35 -12.97
CA GLY A 140 -11.82 -23.32 -12.00
C GLY A 140 -10.33 -23.21 -11.69
N THR A 141 -9.59 -22.31 -12.36
CA THR A 141 -8.19 -22.00 -12.05
C THR A 141 -8.12 -20.75 -11.17
N LEU A 142 -7.35 -20.80 -10.10
CA LEU A 142 -7.00 -19.68 -9.25
C LEU A 142 -5.71 -19.03 -9.76
N PHE A 143 -5.70 -17.70 -9.83
CA PHE A 143 -4.51 -16.87 -10.06
C PHE A 143 -4.21 -16.17 -8.75
N ALA A 144 -3.08 -16.47 -8.15
CA ALA A 144 -2.70 -15.96 -6.85
C ALA A 144 -1.45 -15.07 -6.93
N VAL A 145 -1.45 -14.03 -6.10
CA VAL A 145 -0.34 -13.08 -5.95
C VAL A 145 -0.06 -12.93 -4.46
N GLU A 146 1.21 -13.03 -4.07
CA GLU A 146 1.75 -12.60 -2.77
C GLU A 146 2.72 -11.44 -3.01
N ASP A 147 2.33 -10.23 -2.63
CA ASP A 147 3.19 -9.05 -2.60
C ASP A 147 3.77 -8.92 -1.19
N PHE A 148 5.07 -9.12 -1.05
CA PHE A 148 5.81 -8.99 0.20
C PHE A 148 6.46 -7.62 0.30
N SER A 149 6.62 -7.10 1.53
CA SER A 149 7.42 -5.91 1.76
C SER A 149 8.22 -6.01 3.06
N GLN A 150 9.34 -5.26 3.09
CA GLN A 150 9.84 -4.70 4.32
C GLN A 150 9.14 -3.36 4.53
N GLU A 151 8.29 -3.27 5.55
CA GLU A 151 7.55 -2.05 5.83
C GLU A 151 8.51 -0.90 6.18
N ALA A 152 8.43 0.20 5.41
CA ALA A 152 9.04 1.46 5.84
C ALA A 152 8.09 2.14 6.83
N GLY A 153 8.61 2.51 8.00
CA GLY A 153 7.83 3.26 8.97
C GLY A 153 7.25 4.53 8.33
N LYS A 154 5.97 4.78 8.57
CA LYS A 154 5.31 6.01 8.09
C LYS A 154 5.89 7.20 8.84
N LEU A 155 6.73 7.99 8.17
CA LEU A 155 7.32 9.18 8.75
C LEU A 155 6.25 10.26 9.00
N SER A 156 6.27 10.91 10.17
CA SER A 156 5.49 12.11 10.40
C SER A 156 5.93 13.24 9.46
N LEU A 157 5.09 14.25 9.25
CA LEU A 157 5.44 15.40 8.41
C LEU A 157 6.71 16.10 8.90
N GLU A 158 6.86 16.22 10.21
CA GLU A 158 8.04 16.80 10.87
C GLU A 158 9.31 15.97 10.61
N GLU A 159 9.21 14.64 10.64
CA GLU A 159 10.34 13.76 10.33
C GLU A 159 10.75 13.83 8.86
N GLN A 160 9.76 13.88 7.95
CA GLN A 160 10.01 14.09 6.52
C GLN A 160 10.78 15.40 6.30
N GLU A 161 10.28 16.50 6.86
CA GLU A 161 10.94 17.82 6.78
C GLU A 161 12.34 17.78 7.38
N ARG A 162 12.52 17.12 8.53
CA ARG A 162 13.83 17.00 9.20
C ARG A 162 14.86 16.27 8.33
N ILE A 163 14.45 15.20 7.68
CA ILE A 163 15.34 14.41 6.79
C ILE A 163 15.74 15.24 5.57
N VAL A 164 14.79 15.87 4.86
CA VAL A 164 15.07 16.71 3.71
C VAL A 164 15.93 17.91 4.12
N ASN A 165 15.63 18.56 5.22
CA ASN A 165 16.41 19.66 5.78
C ASN A 165 17.88 19.25 6.04
N ALA A 166 18.11 18.06 6.60
CA ALA A 166 19.47 17.58 6.82
C ALA A 166 20.25 17.41 5.50
N LYS A 167 19.57 16.94 4.42
CA LYS A 167 20.17 16.83 3.09
C LYS A 167 20.48 18.20 2.47
N LEU A 168 19.56 19.17 2.55
CA LEU A 168 19.79 20.53 2.04
C LEU A 168 20.92 21.24 2.78
N ARG A 169 20.99 21.06 4.12
CA ARG A 169 22.10 21.58 4.93
C ARG A 169 23.44 20.98 4.52
N SER A 170 23.50 19.67 4.25
CA SER A 170 24.73 19.01 3.76
C SER A 170 25.18 19.48 2.36
N ARG A 171 24.30 20.17 1.63
CA ARG A 171 24.59 20.84 0.34
C ARG A 171 24.96 22.32 0.52
N GLY A 172 25.11 22.81 1.76
CA GLY A 172 25.54 24.18 2.07
C GLY A 172 24.44 25.23 2.14
N LEU A 173 23.16 24.81 2.10
CA LEU A 173 22.06 25.75 2.22
C LEU A 173 21.77 26.09 3.70
N HIS A 174 21.52 27.37 3.97
CA HIS A 174 20.96 27.82 5.23
C HIS A 174 19.46 27.50 5.29
N LEU A 175 19.02 26.91 6.39
CA LEU A 175 17.60 26.56 6.54
C LEU A 175 16.86 27.63 7.32
N LEU A 176 15.78 28.13 6.70
CA LEU A 176 14.88 29.05 7.37
C LEU A 176 13.98 28.30 8.34
N THR A 177 13.71 28.88 9.49
CA THR A 177 12.86 28.29 10.54
C THR A 177 11.37 28.41 10.22
N GLU A 178 10.99 29.39 9.38
CA GLU A 178 9.60 29.62 8.95
C GLU A 178 9.19 28.62 7.86
N THR A 179 8.52 27.54 8.25
CA THR A 179 8.09 26.44 7.34
C THR A 179 6.66 26.61 6.85
N ALA A 180 5.88 27.54 7.40
CA ALA A 180 4.46 27.66 7.11
C ALA A 180 4.17 27.92 5.62
N ASP A 181 4.99 28.73 4.94
CA ASP A 181 4.86 29.02 3.50
C ASP A 181 5.13 27.75 2.68
N ALA A 182 6.15 26.98 3.03
CA ALA A 182 6.47 25.73 2.35
C ALA A 182 5.38 24.65 2.56
N ARG A 183 4.84 24.53 3.77
CA ARG A 183 3.73 23.60 4.05
C ARG A 183 2.47 23.98 3.28
N ARG A 184 2.11 25.28 3.22
CA ARG A 184 0.98 25.74 2.41
C ARG A 184 1.21 25.49 0.92
N SER A 185 2.40 25.74 0.43
CA SER A 185 2.77 25.47 -0.97
C SER A 185 2.69 23.97 -1.28
N CYS A 186 3.13 23.10 -0.38
CA CYS A 186 3.08 21.65 -0.56
C CYS A 186 1.66 21.12 -0.83
N ILE A 187 0.62 21.73 -0.24
CA ILE A 187 -0.79 21.32 -0.43
C ILE A 187 -1.24 21.58 -1.88
N LEU A 188 -0.65 22.58 -2.54
CA LEU A 188 -0.92 22.87 -3.94
C LEU A 188 -0.29 21.79 -4.85
N ASP A 189 -0.88 21.55 -6.02
CA ASP A 189 -0.28 20.65 -7.02
C ASP A 189 0.92 21.35 -7.72
N ASN A 190 0.92 22.67 -7.76
CA ASN A 190 2.01 23.52 -8.29
C ASN A 190 1.90 24.96 -7.72
N GLY A 191 2.94 25.77 -7.92
CA GLY A 191 2.94 27.17 -7.55
C GLY A 191 3.39 27.44 -6.11
N TYR A 192 2.98 28.56 -5.56
CA TYR A 192 3.42 29.05 -4.27
C TYR A 192 2.28 29.67 -3.47
N ALA A 193 2.25 29.41 -2.17
CA ALA A 193 1.28 29.96 -1.24
C ALA A 193 1.98 30.48 0.02
N GLY A 194 2.39 31.74 0.00
CA GLY A 194 3.08 32.33 1.15
C GLY A 194 3.31 33.83 1.04
N LYS A 195 4.03 34.37 2.02
CA LYS A 195 4.35 35.81 2.11
C LYS A 195 5.73 36.16 1.55
N HIS A 196 6.70 35.24 1.69
CA HIS A 196 8.09 35.43 1.29
C HIS A 196 8.35 34.78 -0.05
N VAL A 197 8.31 35.51 -1.13
CA VAL A 197 8.42 34.96 -2.49
C VAL A 197 9.79 34.29 -2.68
N PRO A 198 9.84 32.99 -2.93
CA PRO A 198 11.09 32.28 -3.21
C PRO A 198 11.55 32.52 -4.63
N SER A 199 12.84 32.36 -4.88
CA SER A 199 13.41 32.42 -6.23
C SER A 199 13.13 31.12 -7.03
N PHE A 200 12.85 30.02 -6.35
CA PHE A 200 12.49 28.74 -6.97
C PHE A 200 11.60 27.92 -6.04
N VAL A 201 10.62 27.23 -6.62
CA VAL A 201 9.71 26.30 -5.92
C VAL A 201 9.78 24.95 -6.62
N LEU A 202 9.97 23.88 -5.85
CA LEU A 202 9.85 22.52 -6.33
C LEU A 202 8.84 21.76 -5.50
N HIS A 203 7.83 21.20 -6.16
CA HIS A 203 6.94 20.19 -5.62
C HIS A 203 7.39 18.83 -6.14
N TYR A 204 7.52 17.86 -5.26
CA TYR A 204 7.81 16.50 -5.68
C TYR A 204 7.18 15.49 -4.74
N ALA A 205 7.00 14.29 -5.27
CA ALA A 205 6.59 13.12 -4.51
C ALA A 205 7.69 12.05 -4.60
N THR A 206 8.00 11.40 -3.50
CA THR A 206 9.08 10.41 -3.40
C THR A 206 8.73 9.30 -2.42
N PRO A 207 9.06 8.05 -2.69
CA PRO A 207 8.97 6.98 -1.71
C PRO A 207 10.09 7.08 -0.65
N ASP A 208 11.20 7.79 -0.96
CA ASP A 208 12.34 7.99 -0.07
C ASP A 208 12.67 9.49 0.07
N VAL A 209 12.37 10.07 1.22
CA VAL A 209 12.70 11.47 1.56
C VAL A 209 14.20 11.69 1.80
N GLY A 210 14.97 10.62 1.93
CA GLY A 210 16.42 10.67 2.07
C GLY A 210 17.16 10.95 0.76
N THR A 211 16.49 10.85 -0.39
CA THR A 211 17.04 11.13 -1.72
C THR A 211 16.41 12.38 -2.30
N LEU A 212 17.24 13.38 -2.64
CA LEU A 212 16.79 14.60 -3.30
C LEU A 212 16.62 14.33 -4.81
N PRO A 213 15.56 14.91 -5.45
CA PRO A 213 15.40 14.82 -6.90
C PRO A 213 16.57 15.45 -7.67
N ASP A 214 16.94 14.85 -8.79
CA ASP A 214 18.04 15.34 -9.64
C ASP A 214 17.90 16.81 -10.01
N MET A 215 16.68 17.26 -10.33
CA MET A 215 16.39 18.67 -10.62
C MET A 215 16.78 19.57 -9.46
N LEU A 216 16.48 19.17 -8.22
CA LEU A 216 16.82 19.96 -7.03
C LEU A 216 18.33 19.98 -6.80
N GLU A 217 18.99 18.84 -6.94
CA GLU A 217 20.45 18.75 -6.86
C GLU A 217 21.16 19.62 -7.91
N GLN A 218 20.67 19.63 -9.15
CA GLN A 218 21.21 20.50 -10.22
C GLN A 218 21.04 22.00 -9.89
N ARG A 219 19.86 22.38 -9.38
CA ARG A 219 19.59 23.76 -8.97
C ARG A 219 20.49 24.22 -7.85
N ILE A 220 20.72 23.37 -6.85
CA ILE A 220 21.62 23.69 -5.71
C ILE A 220 23.07 23.80 -6.20
N ARG A 221 23.54 22.89 -7.05
CA ARG A 221 24.92 22.91 -7.61
C ARG A 221 25.20 24.15 -8.45
N ALA A 222 24.18 24.79 -9.02
CA ALA A 222 24.34 26.05 -9.74
C ALA A 222 24.81 27.22 -8.84
N GLY A 223 24.78 27.06 -7.52
CA GLY A 223 25.36 27.98 -6.55
C GLY A 223 24.64 29.31 -6.37
N LYS A 224 23.45 29.45 -6.98
CA LYS A 224 22.65 30.67 -6.94
C LYS A 224 21.90 30.89 -5.62
N TYR A 225 21.48 29.74 -4.99
CA TYR A 225 20.64 29.73 -3.82
C TYR A 225 21.48 29.65 -2.54
N ARG A 226 21.08 30.40 -1.50
CA ARG A 226 21.77 30.46 -0.20
C ARG A 226 20.92 29.87 0.92
N ALA A 227 19.61 29.98 0.80
CA ALA A 227 18.70 29.50 1.84
C ALA A 227 17.57 28.63 1.26
N ALA A 228 16.99 27.83 2.12
CA ALA A 228 15.85 26.97 1.79
C ALA A 228 14.87 26.85 2.96
N THR A 229 13.61 26.57 2.62
CA THR A 229 12.63 26.04 3.58
C THR A 229 11.90 24.86 2.96
N VAL A 230 11.51 23.91 3.80
CA VAL A 230 10.87 22.65 3.42
C VAL A 230 9.51 22.57 4.08
N GLY A 231 8.53 22.09 3.33
CA GLY A 231 7.22 21.72 3.85
C GLY A 231 6.81 20.37 3.35
N ALA A 232 6.43 19.49 4.27
CA ALA A 232 5.76 18.24 3.97
C ALA A 232 4.24 18.40 4.09
N CYS A 233 3.48 17.62 3.32
CA CYS A 233 2.03 17.60 3.39
C CYS A 233 1.45 16.19 3.17
N PRO A 234 0.20 15.93 3.63
CA PRO A 234 -0.43 14.63 3.43
C PRO A 234 -0.54 14.25 1.95
N SER A 235 -0.48 12.97 1.65
CA SER A 235 -0.79 12.45 0.33
C SER A 235 -2.21 12.86 -0.09
N ASN A 236 -2.38 13.29 -1.34
CA ASN A 236 -3.69 13.70 -1.88
C ASN A 236 -4.37 12.61 -2.73
N GLY A 237 -3.83 11.40 -2.73
CA GLY A 237 -4.35 10.28 -3.51
C GLY A 237 -4.11 10.35 -5.03
N LYS A 238 -3.61 11.49 -5.54
CA LYS A 238 -3.32 11.67 -6.97
C LYS A 238 -1.95 11.13 -7.39
N VAL A 239 -1.02 11.14 -6.45
CA VAL A 239 0.34 10.60 -6.63
C VAL A 239 0.48 9.49 -5.62
N GLY A 240 0.61 8.24 -6.05
CA GLY A 240 0.56 7.01 -5.24
C GLY A 240 0.68 7.21 -3.73
N HIS A 241 -0.21 6.62 -2.96
CA HIS A 241 -0.36 6.87 -1.52
C HIS A 241 0.89 6.57 -0.67
N SER A 242 1.88 5.87 -1.24
CA SER A 242 3.18 5.58 -0.60
C SER A 242 4.19 6.70 -0.75
N ASN A 243 3.90 7.72 -1.56
CA ASN A 243 4.84 8.81 -1.76
C ASN A 243 4.65 9.92 -0.73
N TYR A 244 5.75 10.31 -0.11
CA TYR A 244 5.83 11.54 0.67
C TYR A 244 5.75 12.73 -0.27
N ARG A 245 4.93 13.72 0.06
CA ARG A 245 4.80 14.98 -0.71
C ARG A 245 5.59 16.08 -0.03
N ILE A 246 6.49 16.67 -0.78
CA ILE A 246 7.41 17.69 -0.28
C ILE A 246 7.36 18.91 -1.20
N ALA A 247 7.38 20.10 -0.60
CA ALA A 247 7.71 21.35 -1.28
C ALA A 247 9.03 21.89 -0.74
N VAL A 248 9.93 22.28 -1.64
CA VAL A 248 11.18 22.97 -1.31
C VAL A 248 11.14 24.36 -1.95
N LEU A 249 11.31 25.38 -1.13
CA LEU A 249 11.44 26.77 -1.53
C LEU A 249 12.89 27.19 -1.42
N LEU A 250 13.50 27.70 -2.50
CA LEU A 250 14.88 28.15 -2.52
C LEU A 250 14.94 29.68 -2.66
N PHE A 251 15.87 30.28 -1.93
CA PHE A 251 16.12 31.72 -1.88
C PHE A 251 17.59 32.04 -2.24
N GLU A 252 17.81 33.15 -2.92
CA GLU A 252 19.15 33.66 -3.29
C GLU A 252 19.87 34.31 -2.11
#